data_d0f00414334da4db7dcf594694ced52e
#
_entry.id   d0f00414334da4db7dcf594694ced52e
#
_cell.length_a   1.000
_cell.length_b   1.000
_cell.length_c   1.000
_cell.angle_alpha   90.00
_cell.angle_beta   90.00
_cell.angle_gamma   90.00
#
_symmetry.space_group_name_H-M   'P 1'
#
loop_
_entity.id
_entity.type
_entity.pdbx_description
1 polymer ?
#
loop_
_entity_poly.entity_id
_entity_poly.type
_entity_poly.pdbx_seq_one_letter_code
_entity_poly.pdbx_strand_id
1 'polypeptide(L)'
;ESLNSEDLWRNVKEEFVSNTEAYLIFDDTVINKKYGHNIELARRQYSGNEHQVVHGIGIVNCVYFNPQNEQLWIIDYRIYDPDTDKKTKIDHVEEMILNAINNKKIPFKTVLMDSWYATQRLMGLIDNLGKLYYCPLKSNRLVDDTRGAEKYKKVQDLNWNEAEKKSGKIIKIKGFP
;
A
#
# COMPACT_ATOMS: atom_id res chain seq x y z
N GLU A 1 -10.28 22.45 17.29
CA GLU A 1 -9.71 21.10 17.47
C GLU A 1 -9.27 20.59 16.11
N SER A 2 -8.03 20.11 16.00
CA SER A 2 -7.56 19.47 14.77
C SER A 2 -8.00 18.00 14.76
N LEU A 3 -8.80 17.61 13.78
CA LEU A 3 -9.18 16.21 13.56
C LEU A 3 -7.96 15.39 13.11
N ASN A 4 -7.81 14.20 13.66
CA ASN A 4 -6.72 13.27 13.33
C ASN A 4 -7.25 11.88 12.98
N SER A 5 -6.36 10.96 12.62
CA SER A 5 -6.75 9.60 12.23
C SER A 5 -7.37 8.76 13.36
N GLU A 6 -7.08 9.08 14.63
CA GLU A 6 -7.71 8.41 15.78
C GLU A 6 -9.16 8.88 15.97
N ASP A 7 -9.48 10.13 15.65
CA ASP A 7 -10.85 10.63 15.64
C ASP A 7 -11.68 9.95 14.57
N LEU A 8 -11.08 9.76 13.38
CA LEU A 8 -11.71 8.97 12.31
C LEU A 8 -12.03 7.55 12.81
N TRP A 9 -11.03 6.86 13.40
CA TRP A 9 -11.22 5.50 13.89
C TRP A 9 -12.29 5.41 14.99
N ARG A 10 -12.33 6.34 15.93
CA ARG A 10 -13.37 6.39 16.96
C ARG A 10 -14.78 6.44 16.41
N ASN A 11 -14.99 7.15 15.29
CA ASN A 11 -16.29 7.25 14.64
C ASN A 11 -16.67 6.01 13.81
N VAL A 12 -15.66 5.32 13.26
CA VAL A 12 -15.88 4.16 12.38
C VAL A 12 -16.03 2.85 13.17
N LYS A 13 -15.32 2.69 14.28
CA LYS A 13 -15.21 1.42 15.02
C LYS A 13 -16.54 0.85 15.51
N GLU A 14 -17.55 1.67 15.76
CA GLU A 14 -18.89 1.24 16.23
C GLU A 14 -19.70 0.59 15.10
N GLU A 15 -19.49 1.04 13.86
CA GLU A 15 -20.15 0.52 12.64
C GLU A 15 -19.33 -0.58 11.95
N PHE A 16 -18.14 -0.83 12.46
CA PHE A 16 -17.15 -1.68 11.84
C PHE A 16 -17.42 -3.16 12.11
N VAL A 17 -17.62 -3.94 11.06
CA VAL A 17 -17.73 -5.41 11.13
C VAL A 17 -16.40 -6.04 10.74
N SER A 18 -15.72 -6.63 11.72
CA SER A 18 -14.42 -7.29 11.49
C SER A 18 -14.57 -8.63 10.78
N ASN A 19 -13.58 -8.99 9.94
CA ASN A 19 -13.51 -10.27 9.24
C ASN A 19 -12.05 -10.71 9.11
N THR A 20 -11.75 -11.96 9.44
CA THR A 20 -10.38 -12.54 9.34
C THR A 20 -9.89 -12.65 7.90
N GLU A 21 -10.77 -12.77 6.91
CA GLU A 21 -10.44 -12.82 5.48
C GLU A 21 -10.38 -11.44 4.81
N ALA A 22 -10.49 -10.37 5.59
CA ALA A 22 -10.50 -9.00 5.10
C ALA A 22 -9.18 -8.57 4.47
N TYR A 23 -9.25 -7.43 3.79
CA TYR A 23 -8.12 -6.78 3.13
C TYR A 23 -7.81 -5.43 3.77
N LEU A 24 -6.52 -5.09 3.90
CA LEU A 24 -6.07 -3.72 4.02
C LEU A 24 -5.61 -3.22 2.65
N ILE A 25 -6.12 -2.09 2.23
CA ILE A 25 -5.83 -1.50 0.92
C ILE A 25 -5.10 -0.18 1.16
N PHE A 26 -3.91 -0.04 0.57
CA PHE A 26 -3.11 1.17 0.67
C PHE A 26 -3.01 1.85 -0.69
N ASP A 27 -3.37 3.12 -0.69
CA ASP A 27 -3.24 4.00 -1.86
C ASP A 27 -2.96 5.42 -1.39
N ASP A 28 -2.38 6.23 -2.25
CA ASP A 28 -2.16 7.63 -1.97
C ASP A 28 -2.80 8.54 -3.01
N THR A 29 -3.21 9.69 -2.55
CA THR A 29 -3.78 10.72 -3.39
C THR A 29 -3.16 12.08 -3.10
N VAL A 30 -3.23 12.99 -4.06
CA VAL A 30 -2.82 14.37 -3.89
C VAL A 30 -4.04 15.26 -4.07
N ILE A 31 -4.46 15.92 -3.01
CA ILE A 31 -5.51 16.94 -3.07
C ILE A 31 -4.88 18.22 -3.65
N ASN A 32 -5.19 18.49 -4.92
CA ASN A 32 -4.67 19.67 -5.62
C ASN A 32 -5.13 20.96 -4.94
N LYS A 33 -4.17 21.84 -4.66
CA LYS A 33 -4.37 23.16 -4.04
C LYS A 33 -3.81 24.29 -4.92
N LYS A 34 -4.02 24.20 -6.23
CA LYS A 34 -3.49 25.13 -7.24
C LYS A 34 -3.64 26.61 -6.88
N TYR A 35 -4.73 26.96 -6.21
CA TYR A 35 -5.04 28.34 -5.81
C TYR A 35 -4.75 28.65 -4.34
N GLY A 36 -4.26 27.68 -3.58
CA GLY A 36 -4.01 27.81 -2.14
C GLY A 36 -2.52 27.96 -1.83
N HIS A 37 -1.91 29.08 -2.19
CA HIS A 37 -0.46 29.27 -2.04
C HIS A 37 0.04 29.32 -0.59
N ASN A 38 -0.84 29.62 0.37
CA ASN A 38 -0.51 29.78 1.79
C ASN A 38 -0.99 28.61 2.66
N ILE A 39 -1.23 27.44 2.08
CA ILE A 39 -1.60 26.25 2.85
C ILE A 39 -0.32 25.53 3.29
N GLU A 40 -0.07 25.52 4.58
CA GLU A 40 1.15 25.00 5.22
C GLU A 40 1.52 23.57 4.78
N LEU A 41 0.51 22.68 4.67
CA LEU A 41 0.69 21.29 4.28
C LEU A 41 0.79 21.06 2.77
N ALA A 42 0.53 22.09 1.96
CA ALA A 42 0.58 21.97 0.50
C ALA A 42 2.01 22.12 -0.02
N ARG A 43 2.44 21.17 -0.86
CA ARG A 43 3.78 21.14 -1.45
C ARG A 43 3.73 20.72 -2.90
N ARG A 44 4.83 20.94 -3.61
CA ARG A 44 5.01 20.40 -4.96
C ARG A 44 5.31 18.92 -4.88
N GLN A 45 4.43 18.09 -5.47
CA GLN A 45 4.59 16.64 -5.52
C GLN A 45 3.92 16.07 -6.76
N TYR A 46 4.36 14.88 -7.17
CA TYR A 46 3.76 14.19 -8.31
C TYR A 46 2.38 13.64 -7.93
N SER A 47 1.38 13.92 -8.76
CA SER A 47 0.03 13.36 -8.67
C SER A 47 -0.12 12.25 -9.71
N GLY A 48 -0.39 11.02 -9.26
CA GLY A 48 -0.69 9.90 -10.14
C GLY A 48 -1.96 10.13 -10.98
N ASN A 49 -2.96 10.78 -10.40
CA ASN A 49 -4.23 11.07 -11.07
C ASN A 49 -4.09 12.14 -12.17
N GLU A 50 -3.25 13.16 -11.93
CA GLU A 50 -3.04 14.24 -12.89
C GLU A 50 -1.84 14.00 -13.82
N HIS A 51 -1.05 12.93 -13.58
CA HIS A 51 0.17 12.57 -14.30
C HIS A 51 1.20 13.71 -14.41
N GLN A 52 1.22 14.61 -13.42
CA GLN A 52 2.12 15.77 -13.38
C GLN A 52 2.45 16.17 -11.95
N VAL A 53 3.44 17.06 -11.81
CA VAL A 53 3.75 17.69 -10.52
C VAL A 53 2.73 18.79 -10.24
N VAL A 54 2.04 18.68 -9.11
CA VAL A 54 1.04 19.65 -8.65
C VAL A 54 1.43 20.24 -7.30
N HIS A 55 0.86 21.40 -6.97
CA HIS A 55 0.91 21.94 -5.62
C HIS A 55 -0.32 21.43 -4.85
N GLY A 56 -0.09 20.61 -3.82
CA GLY A 56 -1.20 19.96 -3.12
C GLY A 56 -0.79 19.24 -1.84
N ILE A 57 -1.78 18.67 -1.17
CA ILE A 57 -1.60 17.90 0.06
C ILE A 57 -1.62 16.43 -0.31
N GLY A 58 -0.53 15.70 -0.01
CA GLY A 58 -0.44 14.25 -0.18
C GLY A 58 -1.08 13.54 1.00
N ILE A 59 -1.90 12.53 0.72
CA ILE A 59 -2.54 11.70 1.75
C ILE A 59 -2.31 10.24 1.39
N VAL A 60 -1.83 9.46 2.36
CA VAL A 60 -1.75 8.01 2.28
C VAL A 60 -2.93 7.44 3.07
N ASN A 61 -3.75 6.62 2.42
CA ASN A 61 -4.95 6.05 3.00
C ASN A 61 -4.76 4.58 3.35
N CYS A 62 -5.37 4.15 4.46
CA CYS A 62 -5.56 2.75 4.81
C CYS A 62 -7.05 2.45 4.82
N VAL A 63 -7.48 1.64 3.87
CA VAL A 63 -8.87 1.22 3.72
C VAL A 63 -9.01 -0.25 4.09
N TYR A 64 -10.00 -0.56 4.91
CA TYR A 64 -10.38 -1.92 5.22
C TYR A 64 -11.52 -2.36 4.32
N PHE A 65 -11.40 -3.50 3.68
CA PHE A 65 -12.44 -4.12 2.88
C PHE A 65 -12.85 -5.45 3.50
N ASN A 66 -14.13 -5.58 3.83
CA ASN A 66 -14.72 -6.83 4.30
C ASN A 66 -15.40 -7.54 3.12
N PRO A 67 -14.86 -8.68 2.63
CA PRO A 67 -15.42 -9.39 1.46
C PRO A 67 -16.76 -10.06 1.72
N GLN A 68 -17.16 -10.24 2.98
CA GLN A 68 -18.42 -10.89 3.31
C GLN A 68 -19.63 -9.98 3.11
N ASN A 69 -19.49 -8.70 3.42
CA ASN A 69 -20.58 -7.71 3.32
C ASN A 69 -20.26 -6.57 2.34
N GLU A 70 -19.13 -6.68 1.64
CA GLU A 70 -18.65 -5.72 0.63
C GLU A 70 -18.47 -4.28 1.16
N GLN A 71 -18.31 -4.13 2.48
CA GLN A 71 -18.10 -2.83 3.08
C GLN A 71 -16.65 -2.36 3.00
N LEU A 72 -16.48 -1.07 2.70
CA LEU A 72 -15.24 -0.34 2.68
C LEU A 72 -15.23 0.71 3.78
N TRP A 73 -14.19 0.71 4.62
CA TRP A 73 -13.99 1.68 5.68
C TRP A 73 -12.61 2.29 5.61
N ILE A 74 -12.50 3.61 5.57
CA ILE A 74 -11.22 4.28 5.83
C ILE A 74 -10.96 4.16 7.33
N ILE A 75 -9.95 3.38 7.72
CA ILE A 75 -9.63 3.11 9.12
C ILE A 75 -8.46 3.91 9.63
N ASP A 76 -7.65 4.44 8.74
CA ASP A 76 -6.49 5.28 9.04
C ASP A 76 -6.08 6.12 7.82
N TYR A 77 -5.41 7.24 8.05
CA TYR A 77 -4.78 8.04 7.01
C TYR A 77 -3.55 8.77 7.55
N ARG A 78 -2.64 9.15 6.66
CA ARG A 78 -1.50 10.00 7.00
C ARG A 78 -1.37 11.12 5.98
N ILE A 79 -1.15 12.33 6.47
CA ILE A 79 -0.75 13.45 5.63
C ILE A 79 0.75 13.29 5.35
N TYR A 80 1.11 13.32 4.07
CA TYR A 80 2.50 13.18 3.66
C TYR A 80 3.22 14.53 3.76
N ASP A 81 3.99 14.70 4.82
CA ASP A 81 4.79 15.90 5.10
C ASP A 81 6.22 15.54 5.55
N PRO A 82 7.08 15.03 4.62
CA PRO A 82 8.42 14.56 4.95
C PRO A 82 9.38 15.66 5.44
N ASP A 83 9.03 16.93 5.29
CA ASP A 83 9.85 18.02 5.85
C ASP A 83 9.70 18.14 7.35
N THR A 84 8.52 17.80 7.87
CA THR A 84 8.21 17.83 9.31
C THR A 84 8.58 16.52 9.99
N ASP A 85 8.04 15.39 9.53
CA ASP A 85 8.17 14.10 10.23
C ASP A 85 9.32 13.21 9.73
N LYS A 86 9.99 13.61 8.64
CA LYS A 86 11.10 12.88 7.98
C LYS A 86 10.71 11.48 7.50
N LYS A 87 9.41 11.21 7.33
CA LYS A 87 8.90 9.91 6.92
C LYS A 87 8.61 9.86 5.42
N THR A 88 8.83 8.69 4.84
CA THR A 88 8.38 8.36 3.50
C THR A 88 6.94 7.83 3.55
N LYS A 89 6.28 7.75 2.40
CA LYS A 89 4.97 7.09 2.31
C LYS A 89 5.04 5.60 2.71
N ILE A 90 6.18 4.93 2.48
CA ILE A 90 6.41 3.56 2.92
C ILE A 90 6.42 3.47 4.46
N ASP A 91 7.10 4.40 5.14
CA ASP A 91 7.12 4.44 6.61
C ASP A 91 5.71 4.61 7.17
N HIS A 92 4.90 5.48 6.56
CA HIS A 92 3.49 5.64 6.94
C HIS A 92 2.67 4.37 6.76
N VAL A 93 2.84 3.64 5.64
CA VAL A 93 2.12 2.37 5.41
C VAL A 93 2.53 1.32 6.46
N GLU A 94 3.82 1.17 6.75
CA GLU A 94 4.30 0.26 7.80
C GLU A 94 3.68 0.58 9.16
N GLU A 95 3.70 1.86 9.55
CA GLU A 95 3.08 2.31 10.80
C GLU A 95 1.58 2.03 10.85
N MET A 96 0.85 2.26 9.74
CA MET A 96 -0.59 1.99 9.68
C MET A 96 -0.90 0.48 9.77
N ILE A 97 -0.09 -0.39 9.15
CA ILE A 97 -0.22 -1.85 9.29
C ILE A 97 -0.03 -2.26 10.76
N LEU A 98 1.05 -1.78 11.38
CA LEU A 98 1.34 -2.09 12.77
C LEU A 98 0.29 -1.51 13.72
N ASN A 99 -0.23 -0.31 13.44
CA ASN A 99 -1.32 0.31 14.18
C ASN A 99 -2.63 -0.51 14.10
N ALA A 100 -2.96 -1.00 12.90
CA ALA A 100 -4.11 -1.87 12.70
C ALA A 100 -4.02 -3.16 13.55
N ILE A 101 -2.83 -3.78 13.62
CA ILE A 101 -2.62 -5.01 14.37
C ILE A 101 -2.53 -4.74 15.88
N ASN A 102 -1.66 -3.82 16.29
CA ASN A 102 -1.26 -3.68 17.70
C ASN A 102 -2.24 -2.85 18.51
N ASN A 103 -2.79 -1.76 17.95
CA ASN A 103 -3.63 -0.82 18.67
C ASN A 103 -5.12 -1.02 18.34
N LYS A 104 -5.48 -1.04 17.06
CA LYS A 104 -6.88 -1.19 16.65
C LYS A 104 -7.38 -2.64 16.77
N LYS A 105 -6.46 -3.63 16.85
CA LYS A 105 -6.76 -5.07 16.94
C LYS A 105 -7.66 -5.56 15.80
N ILE A 106 -7.49 -5.02 14.61
CA ILE A 106 -8.28 -5.33 13.43
C ILE A 106 -7.75 -6.60 12.78
N PRO A 107 -8.57 -7.68 12.65
CA PRO A 107 -8.18 -8.85 11.89
C PRO A 107 -8.22 -8.56 10.38
N PHE A 108 -7.21 -9.02 9.66
CA PHE A 108 -7.17 -9.03 8.19
C PHE A 108 -6.23 -10.13 7.73
N LYS A 109 -6.36 -10.54 6.48
CA LYS A 109 -5.54 -11.60 5.87
C LYS A 109 -4.56 -11.04 4.85
N THR A 110 -4.99 -10.07 4.08
CA THR A 110 -4.31 -9.66 2.85
C THR A 110 -4.11 -8.15 2.79
N VAL A 111 -2.96 -7.72 2.30
CA VAL A 111 -2.66 -6.32 1.97
C VAL A 111 -2.70 -6.15 0.45
N LEU A 112 -3.45 -5.16 -0.03
CA LEU A 112 -3.48 -4.73 -1.42
C LEU A 112 -2.74 -3.38 -1.55
N MET A 113 -1.86 -3.27 -2.52
CA MET A 113 -1.11 -2.05 -2.77
C MET A 113 -0.66 -1.97 -4.24
N ASP A 114 -0.37 -0.77 -4.72
CA ASP A 114 0.14 -0.59 -6.07
C ASP A 114 1.64 -0.94 -6.20
N SER A 115 2.17 -0.87 -7.43
CA SER A 115 3.56 -1.19 -7.74
C SER A 115 4.57 -0.25 -7.08
N TRP A 116 4.15 0.94 -6.68
CA TRP A 116 5.02 1.91 -6.01
C TRP A 116 5.39 1.44 -4.60
N TYR A 117 4.41 0.82 -3.91
CA TYR A 117 4.59 0.24 -2.57
C TYR A 117 5.25 -1.14 -2.59
N ALA A 118 5.42 -1.80 -3.76
CA ALA A 118 6.04 -3.12 -3.89
C ALA A 118 7.56 -3.09 -3.62
N THR A 119 7.96 -2.59 -2.46
CA THR A 119 9.35 -2.58 -2.00
C THR A 119 9.68 -3.85 -1.25
N GLN A 120 10.96 -4.30 -1.30
CA GLN A 120 11.41 -5.45 -0.55
C GLN A 120 11.13 -5.30 0.95
N ARG A 121 11.34 -4.10 1.48
CA ARG A 121 11.13 -3.77 2.89
C ARG A 121 9.67 -4.00 3.31
N LEU A 122 8.71 -3.40 2.58
CA LEU A 122 7.30 -3.50 2.93
C LEU A 122 6.74 -4.92 2.71
N MET A 123 7.07 -5.54 1.57
CA MET A 123 6.66 -6.92 1.28
C MET A 123 7.21 -7.89 2.33
N GLY A 124 8.48 -7.73 2.74
CA GLY A 124 9.11 -8.53 3.80
C GLY A 124 8.47 -8.32 5.17
N LEU A 125 8.06 -7.09 5.51
CA LEU A 125 7.30 -6.83 6.74
C LEU A 125 5.97 -7.59 6.74
N ILE A 126 5.20 -7.50 5.65
CA ILE A 126 3.89 -8.16 5.54
C ILE A 126 4.04 -9.68 5.64
N ASP A 127 5.04 -10.25 4.98
CA ASP A 127 5.36 -11.68 5.04
C ASP A 127 5.74 -12.11 6.47
N ASN A 128 6.61 -11.37 7.15
CA ASN A 128 7.00 -11.62 8.55
C ASN A 128 5.82 -11.56 9.54
N LEU A 129 4.77 -10.79 9.20
CA LEU A 129 3.52 -10.74 9.97
C LEU A 129 2.58 -11.93 9.66
N GLY A 130 2.99 -12.85 8.79
CA GLY A 130 2.18 -13.99 8.35
C GLY A 130 0.97 -13.58 7.51
N LYS A 131 1.06 -12.45 6.80
CA LYS A 131 -0.01 -11.91 5.95
C LYS A 131 0.31 -12.12 4.48
N LEU A 132 -0.73 -12.18 3.66
CA LEU A 132 -0.61 -12.17 2.21
C LEU A 132 -0.53 -10.74 1.68
N TYR A 133 0.05 -10.57 0.50
CA TYR A 133 -0.04 -9.30 -0.23
C TYR A 133 -0.27 -9.53 -1.71
N TYR A 134 -0.99 -8.62 -2.34
CA TYR A 134 -1.11 -8.50 -3.79
C TYR A 134 -0.66 -7.12 -4.22
N CYS A 135 0.31 -7.07 -5.11
CA CYS A 135 0.80 -5.85 -5.71
C CYS A 135 1.34 -6.15 -7.11
N PRO A 136 1.16 -5.25 -8.08
CA PRO A 136 1.84 -5.36 -9.36
C PRO A 136 3.35 -5.24 -9.17
N LEU A 137 4.12 -6.08 -9.83
CA LEU A 137 5.57 -5.93 -9.88
C LEU A 137 5.97 -4.96 -11.00
N LYS A 138 6.96 -4.11 -10.72
CA LYS A 138 7.57 -3.28 -11.77
C LYS A 138 8.21 -4.17 -12.83
N SER A 139 8.06 -3.81 -14.09
CA SER A 139 8.56 -4.59 -15.24
C SER A 139 10.06 -4.91 -15.17
N ASN A 140 10.85 -4.04 -14.54
CA ASN A 140 12.30 -4.20 -14.37
C ASN A 140 12.71 -4.97 -13.10
N ARG A 141 11.76 -5.46 -12.29
CA ARG A 141 12.08 -6.29 -11.10
C ARG A 141 12.77 -7.57 -11.54
N LEU A 142 13.85 -7.92 -10.84
CA LEU A 142 14.60 -9.14 -11.10
C LEU A 142 13.95 -10.33 -10.42
N VAL A 143 13.68 -11.36 -11.21
CA VAL A 143 13.01 -12.60 -10.78
C VAL A 143 13.68 -13.83 -11.40
N ASP A 144 13.48 -14.97 -10.78
CA ASP A 144 13.89 -16.29 -11.27
C ASP A 144 12.65 -17.21 -11.31
N ASP A 145 12.39 -17.79 -12.49
CA ASP A 145 11.35 -18.80 -12.74
C ASP A 145 11.93 -20.20 -13.03
N THR A 146 13.25 -20.36 -12.84
CA THR A 146 13.98 -21.60 -13.15
C THR A 146 14.49 -22.35 -11.92
N ARG A 147 14.12 -21.87 -10.71
CA ARG A 147 14.58 -22.40 -9.42
C ARG A 147 16.12 -22.40 -9.26
N GLY A 148 16.77 -21.36 -9.77
CA GLY A 148 18.22 -21.18 -9.66
C GLY A 148 19.02 -21.79 -10.79
N ALA A 149 18.40 -22.40 -11.82
CA ALA A 149 19.11 -22.97 -12.97
C ALA A 149 19.70 -21.88 -13.87
N GLU A 150 19.08 -20.71 -13.93
CA GLU A 150 19.51 -19.57 -14.73
C GLU A 150 19.72 -18.31 -13.87
N LYS A 151 20.30 -17.28 -14.50
CA LYS A 151 20.46 -15.97 -13.86
C LYS A 151 19.09 -15.27 -13.75
N TYR A 152 18.96 -14.42 -12.72
CA TYR A 152 17.80 -13.53 -12.58
C TYR A 152 17.58 -12.71 -13.86
N LYS A 153 16.33 -12.62 -14.32
CA LYS A 153 15.87 -11.82 -15.46
C LYS A 153 14.79 -10.83 -14.99
N LYS A 154 14.51 -9.83 -15.82
CA LYS A 154 13.45 -8.87 -15.51
C LYS A 154 12.08 -9.53 -15.69
N VAL A 155 11.08 -9.09 -14.94
CA VAL A 155 9.68 -9.55 -15.05
C VAL A 155 9.19 -9.44 -16.50
N GLN A 156 9.51 -8.35 -17.20
CA GLN A 156 9.12 -8.16 -18.62
C GLN A 156 9.75 -9.18 -19.58
N ASP A 157 10.85 -9.81 -19.20
CA ASP A 157 11.60 -10.77 -20.03
C ASP A 157 11.19 -12.22 -19.72
N LEU A 158 10.16 -12.42 -18.87
CA LEU A 158 9.62 -13.76 -18.58
C LEU A 158 8.85 -14.31 -19.79
N ASN A 159 9.14 -15.56 -20.12
CA ASN A 159 8.35 -16.30 -21.08
C ASN A 159 7.12 -16.90 -20.40
N TRP A 160 5.96 -16.75 -21.03
CA TRP A 160 4.69 -17.27 -20.55
C TRP A 160 4.06 -18.21 -21.57
N ASN A 161 3.79 -19.44 -21.18
CA ASN A 161 2.95 -20.34 -21.98
C ASN A 161 1.44 -20.10 -21.66
N GLU A 162 0.54 -20.69 -22.46
CA GLU A 162 -0.90 -20.46 -22.30
C GLU A 162 -1.49 -20.95 -20.97
N ALA A 163 -0.92 -22.02 -20.40
CA ALA A 163 -1.34 -22.49 -19.08
C ALA A 163 -0.90 -21.52 -17.98
N GLU A 164 0.33 -21.05 -18.03
CA GLU A 164 0.87 -20.07 -17.07
C GLU A 164 0.16 -18.72 -17.12
N LYS A 165 -0.29 -18.27 -18.29
CA LYS A 165 -1.11 -17.06 -18.42
C LYS A 165 -2.45 -17.18 -17.69
N LYS A 166 -3.01 -18.38 -17.59
CA LYS A 166 -4.27 -18.65 -16.90
C LYS A 166 -4.12 -18.88 -15.40
N SER A 167 -3.11 -19.66 -15.01
CA SER A 167 -2.92 -20.12 -13.63
C SER A 167 -1.83 -19.37 -12.85
N GLY A 168 -1.04 -18.52 -13.53
CA GLY A 168 0.16 -17.93 -12.98
C GLY A 168 1.35 -18.90 -12.95
N LYS A 169 2.52 -18.41 -12.54
CA LYS A 169 3.70 -19.21 -12.25
C LYS A 169 4.34 -18.79 -10.94
N ILE A 170 5.02 -19.73 -10.29
CA ILE A 170 5.81 -19.45 -9.10
C ILE A 170 7.16 -18.88 -9.55
N ILE A 171 7.51 -17.73 -9.02
CA ILE A 171 8.78 -17.07 -9.29
C ILE A 171 9.43 -16.68 -7.97
N LYS A 172 10.77 -16.63 -7.95
CA LYS A 172 11.55 -16.07 -6.84
C LYS A 172 11.94 -14.64 -7.17
N ILE A 173 11.59 -13.71 -6.29
CA ILE A 173 12.01 -12.30 -6.44
C ILE A 173 13.43 -12.18 -5.85
N LYS A 174 14.35 -11.52 -6.57
CA LYS A 174 15.71 -11.29 -6.09
C LYS A 174 15.69 -10.49 -4.77
N GLY A 175 16.41 -11.03 -3.77
CA GLY A 175 16.49 -10.43 -2.44
C GLY A 175 15.43 -10.91 -1.43
N PHE A 176 14.52 -11.81 -1.85
CA PHE A 176 13.61 -12.51 -0.95
C PHE A 176 14.14 -13.91 -0.63
N PRO A 177 13.80 -14.46 0.55
CA PRO A 177 14.16 -15.83 0.92
C PRO A 177 13.65 -16.87 -0.06
#